data_a311819a640f8fb13c0f35e92701d2bc
#
_entry.id   a311819a640f8fb13c0f35e92701d2bc
#
_cell.length_a   1.000
_cell.length_b   1.000
_cell.length_c   1.000
_cell.angle_alpha   90.00
_cell.angle_beta   90.00
_cell.angle_gamma   90.00
#
_symmetry.space_group_name_H-M   'P 1'
#
loop_
_entity.id
_entity.type
_entity.pdbx_description
1 polymer ?
#
loop_
_entity_poly.entity_id
_entity_poly.type
_entity_poly.pdbx_seq_one_letter_code
_entity_poly.pdbx_strand_id
1 'polypeptide(L)'
;MSANLKRGCGILLIASVVLLSILALLPDADVDHDAGYTASELSIRETVDGSVTSTSYVNPGGVITDAIDMGYATVCRMRDDNGRVVEERYLDANGDPVARYGDNYGLSYEYDETSTIITYLDAEGNP
;
A
#
# COMPACT_ATOMS: atom_id res chain seq x y z
N MET A 1 13.50 -6.31 -11.04
CA MET A 1 13.06 -6.51 -9.64
C MET A 1 11.92 -5.60 -9.26
N SER A 2 12.07 -4.28 -9.38
CA SER A 2 10.99 -3.32 -9.07
C SER A 2 9.70 -3.57 -9.87
N ALA A 3 9.82 -3.92 -11.16
CA ALA A 3 8.66 -4.19 -12.01
C ALA A 3 7.85 -5.39 -11.53
N ASN A 4 8.52 -6.43 -11.02
CA ASN A 4 7.85 -7.62 -10.50
C ASN A 4 7.13 -7.34 -9.18
N LEU A 5 7.76 -6.58 -8.28
CA LEU A 5 7.15 -6.16 -7.03
C LEU A 5 5.89 -5.33 -7.29
N LYS A 6 6.02 -4.30 -8.13
CA LYS A 6 4.92 -3.41 -8.50
C LYS A 6 3.75 -4.20 -9.11
N ARG A 7 4.05 -5.16 -9.98
CA ARG A 7 3.04 -5.99 -10.62
C ARG A 7 2.35 -6.92 -9.62
N GLY A 8 3.11 -7.52 -8.72
CA GLY A 8 2.58 -8.38 -7.68
C GLY A 8 1.62 -7.64 -6.75
N CYS A 9 2.02 -6.46 -6.29
CA CYS A 9 1.17 -5.62 -5.46
C CYS A 9 -0.11 -5.21 -6.18
N GLY A 10 0.00 -4.78 -7.44
CA GLY A 10 -1.15 -4.37 -8.23
C GLY A 10 -2.16 -5.49 -8.43
N ILE A 11 -1.69 -6.69 -8.73
CA ILE A 11 -2.55 -7.85 -8.93
C ILE A 11 -3.29 -8.22 -7.63
N LEU A 12 -2.60 -8.25 -6.51
CA LEU A 12 -3.21 -8.56 -5.22
C LEU A 12 -4.28 -7.53 -4.86
N LEU A 13 -4.00 -6.25 -5.08
CA LEU A 13 -4.95 -5.18 -4.77
C LEU A 13 -6.19 -5.26 -5.67
N ILE A 14 -6.04 -5.56 -6.96
CA ILE A 14 -7.15 -5.72 -7.87
C ILE A 14 -8.07 -6.84 -7.40
N ALA A 15 -7.51 -7.99 -7.03
CA ALA A 15 -8.29 -9.10 -6.51
C ALA A 15 -9.03 -8.71 -5.22
N SER A 16 -8.36 -8.01 -4.31
CA SER A 16 -8.98 -7.54 -3.07
C SER A 16 -10.10 -6.55 -3.33
N VAL A 17 -9.89 -5.60 -4.25
CA VAL A 17 -10.90 -4.60 -4.61
C VAL A 17 -12.15 -5.26 -5.19
N VAL A 18 -12.00 -6.27 -6.03
CA VAL A 18 -13.17 -6.98 -6.60
C VAL A 18 -14.00 -7.64 -5.51
N LEU A 19 -13.37 -8.32 -4.55
CA LEU A 19 -14.06 -8.93 -3.43
C LEU A 19 -14.76 -7.90 -2.55
N LEU A 20 -14.07 -6.81 -2.26
CA LEU A 20 -14.60 -5.74 -1.42
C LEU A 20 -15.71 -4.95 -2.10
N SER A 21 -15.67 -4.83 -3.44
CA SER A 21 -16.74 -4.16 -4.18
C SER A 21 -18.07 -4.86 -4.01
N ILE A 22 -18.09 -6.18 -3.87
CA ILE A 22 -19.31 -6.95 -3.60
C ILE A 22 -19.87 -6.60 -2.21
N LEU A 23 -18.98 -6.46 -1.22
CA LEU A 23 -19.37 -6.07 0.14
C LEU A 23 -19.83 -4.61 0.20
N ALA A 24 -19.25 -3.74 -0.60
CA ALA A 24 -19.60 -2.32 -0.65
C ALA A 24 -21.01 -2.07 -1.20
N LEU A 25 -21.63 -3.05 -1.82
CA LEU A 25 -23.04 -2.97 -2.26
C LEU A 25 -24.05 -3.19 -1.11
N LEU A 26 -23.57 -3.51 0.08
CA LEU A 26 -24.43 -3.61 1.25
C LEU A 26 -24.86 -2.21 1.70
N PRO A 27 -26.12 -2.06 2.20
CA PRO A 27 -26.78 -0.75 2.30
C PRO A 27 -26.34 0.15 3.45
N ASP A 28 -25.26 -0.11 4.12
CA ASP A 28 -24.82 0.68 5.27
C ASP A 28 -23.73 1.70 4.97
N ALA A 29 -23.63 2.12 3.71
CA ALA A 29 -22.56 3.01 3.27
C ALA A 29 -22.88 4.50 3.44
N ASP A 30 -23.75 4.87 4.37
CA ASP A 30 -24.13 6.26 4.60
C ASP A 30 -23.15 7.03 5.50
N VAL A 31 -21.89 6.65 5.45
CA VAL A 31 -20.88 7.47 6.12
C VAL A 31 -20.46 8.57 5.16
N ASP A 32 -20.49 9.80 5.64
CA ASP A 32 -20.01 10.94 4.89
C ASP A 32 -18.53 10.76 4.54
N HIS A 33 -18.27 10.40 3.28
CA HIS A 33 -16.92 10.13 2.80
C HIS A 33 -16.20 11.38 2.31
N ASP A 34 -16.83 12.54 2.32
CA ASP A 34 -16.28 13.77 1.78
C ASP A 34 -15.06 14.25 2.58
N ALA A 35 -15.01 13.93 3.87
CA ALA A 35 -13.89 14.30 4.73
C ALA A 35 -12.74 13.28 4.73
N GLY A 36 -12.95 12.07 4.20
CA GLY A 36 -11.99 10.99 4.26
C GLY A 36 -11.85 10.37 5.66
N TYR A 37 -10.92 9.43 5.78
CA TYR A 37 -10.66 8.71 7.03
C TYR A 37 -9.20 8.86 7.41
N THR A 38 -8.94 8.98 8.71
CA THR A 38 -7.57 8.82 9.24
C THR A 38 -7.27 7.34 9.46
N ALA A 39 -6.00 6.99 9.59
CA ALA A 39 -5.58 5.61 9.81
C ALA A 39 -6.22 4.99 11.05
N SER A 40 -6.43 5.78 12.12
CA SER A 40 -7.04 5.29 13.36
C SER A 40 -8.51 4.93 13.22
N GLU A 41 -9.18 5.45 12.21
CA GLU A 41 -10.59 5.15 11.91
C GLU A 41 -10.76 3.95 10.99
N LEU A 42 -9.67 3.42 10.46
CA LEU A 42 -9.64 2.35 9.46
C LEU A 42 -9.16 1.05 10.09
N SER A 43 -9.62 -0.06 9.56
CA SER A 43 -9.06 -1.38 9.87
C SER A 43 -7.87 -1.66 8.97
N ILE A 44 -7.07 -2.66 9.33
CA ILE A 44 -5.91 -3.06 8.55
C ILE A 44 -6.14 -4.46 7.99
N ARG A 45 -5.84 -4.62 6.72
CA ARG A 45 -5.80 -5.92 6.04
C ARG A 45 -4.39 -6.17 5.54
N GLU A 46 -3.85 -7.33 5.89
CA GLU A 46 -2.54 -7.74 5.42
C GLU A 46 -2.66 -8.94 4.48
N THR A 47 -1.93 -8.90 3.38
CA THR A 47 -1.80 -10.02 2.45
C THR A 47 -0.33 -10.28 2.20
N VAL A 48 0.02 -11.56 2.04
CA VAL A 48 1.41 -11.97 1.80
C VAL A 48 1.45 -12.78 0.51
N ASP A 49 2.37 -12.40 -0.38
CA ASP A 49 2.63 -13.10 -1.63
C ASP A 49 4.14 -13.25 -1.80
N GLY A 50 4.66 -14.42 -1.40
CA GLY A 50 6.10 -14.67 -1.39
C GLY A 50 6.82 -13.73 -0.44
N SER A 51 7.76 -12.96 -0.98
CA SER A 51 8.53 -11.98 -0.21
C SER A 51 7.85 -10.62 -0.10
N VAL A 52 6.67 -10.45 -0.68
CA VAL A 52 5.94 -9.19 -0.69
C VAL A 52 4.79 -9.24 0.29
N THR A 53 4.74 -8.28 1.22
CA THR A 53 3.63 -8.09 2.14
C THR A 53 2.93 -6.79 1.78
N SER A 54 1.62 -6.84 1.60
CA SER A 54 0.79 -5.66 1.35
C SER A 54 -0.09 -5.41 2.57
N THR A 55 -0.02 -4.19 3.09
CA THR A 55 -0.84 -3.75 4.23
C THR A 55 -1.75 -2.64 3.75
N SER A 56 -3.06 -2.87 3.82
CA SER A 56 -4.07 -1.95 3.30
C SER A 56 -4.95 -1.43 4.42
N TYR A 57 -5.36 -0.17 4.31
CA TYR A 57 -6.39 0.41 5.15
C TYR A 57 -7.77 0.11 4.56
N VAL A 58 -8.70 -0.28 5.43
CA VAL A 58 -10.04 -0.71 5.02
C VAL A 58 -11.07 0.05 5.84
N ASN A 59 -12.03 0.66 5.16
CA ASN A 59 -13.09 1.43 5.82
C ASN A 59 -14.15 0.51 6.46
N PRO A 60 -15.10 1.06 7.22
CA PRO A 60 -16.16 0.24 7.83
C PRO A 60 -17.00 -0.56 6.83
N GLY A 61 -17.08 -0.11 5.58
CA GLY A 61 -17.75 -0.84 4.50
C GLY A 61 -16.97 -1.98 3.90
N GLY A 62 -15.73 -2.23 4.36
CA GLY A 62 -14.88 -3.29 3.84
C GLY A 62 -14.10 -2.93 2.58
N VAL A 63 -14.00 -1.66 2.24
CA VAL A 63 -13.34 -1.18 1.01
C VAL A 63 -11.97 -0.60 1.35
N ILE A 64 -10.97 -0.93 0.52
CA ILE A 64 -9.63 -0.32 0.63
C ILE A 64 -9.76 1.17 0.38
N THR A 65 -9.24 1.97 1.30
CA THR A 65 -9.48 3.41 1.37
C THR A 65 -8.21 4.14 1.73
N ASP A 66 -7.99 5.32 1.12
CA ASP A 66 -6.85 6.16 1.46
C ASP A 66 -6.97 6.65 2.91
N ALA A 67 -5.89 6.50 3.67
CA ALA A 67 -5.77 7.11 4.99
C ALA A 67 -5.19 8.52 4.79
N ILE A 68 -5.97 9.55 5.10
CA ILE A 68 -5.60 10.94 4.78
C ILE A 68 -4.37 11.41 5.54
N ASP A 69 -4.16 10.87 6.74
CA ASP A 69 -2.99 11.21 7.56
C ASP A 69 -1.74 10.39 7.19
N MET A 70 -1.88 9.34 6.41
CA MET A 70 -0.76 8.51 5.97
C MET A 70 -0.34 8.82 4.52
N GLY A 71 -1.25 9.35 3.72
CA GLY A 71 -0.98 9.69 2.33
C GLY A 71 -1.04 8.52 1.35
N TYR A 72 -1.59 7.36 1.76
CA TYR A 72 -1.74 6.19 0.89
C TYR A 72 -2.84 5.27 1.44
N ALA A 73 -3.29 4.32 0.60
CA ALA A 73 -4.23 3.27 1.02
C ALA A 73 -3.50 1.96 1.34
N THR A 74 -2.46 1.64 0.59
CA THR A 74 -1.71 0.39 0.73
C THR A 74 -0.22 0.67 0.69
N VAL A 75 0.53 0.00 1.55
CA VAL A 75 1.98 -0.07 1.47
C VAL A 75 2.39 -1.50 1.16
N CYS A 76 3.20 -1.67 0.10
CA CYS A 76 3.78 -2.95 -0.28
C CYS A 76 5.24 -2.97 0.17
N ARG A 77 5.63 -4.00 0.90
CA ARG A 77 7.00 -4.17 1.37
C ARG A 77 7.57 -5.46 0.83
N MET A 78 8.73 -5.36 0.21
CA MET A 78 9.51 -6.52 -0.21
C MET A 78 10.64 -6.75 0.78
N ARG A 79 10.83 -8.02 1.16
CA ARG A 79 11.87 -8.42 2.11
C ARG A 79 12.91 -9.28 1.43
N ASP A 80 14.15 -9.22 1.92
CA ASP A 80 15.22 -10.12 1.51
C ASP A 80 15.11 -11.47 2.27
N ASP A 81 16.05 -12.37 1.99
CA ASP A 81 16.09 -13.70 2.63
C ASP A 81 16.31 -13.63 4.14
N ASN A 82 16.80 -12.51 4.65
CA ASN A 82 17.00 -12.27 6.08
C ASN A 82 15.79 -11.61 6.74
N GLY A 83 14.71 -11.38 6.00
CA GLY A 83 13.51 -10.75 6.50
C GLY A 83 13.56 -9.23 6.59
N ARG A 84 14.61 -8.60 6.07
CA ARG A 84 14.74 -7.13 6.08
C ARG A 84 13.99 -6.53 4.90
N VAL A 85 13.33 -5.40 5.14
CA VAL A 85 12.66 -4.66 4.08
C VAL A 85 13.71 -4.06 3.15
N VAL A 86 13.63 -4.39 1.86
CA VAL A 86 14.53 -3.84 0.84
C VAL A 86 13.82 -2.85 -0.09
N GLU A 87 12.50 -2.88 -0.15
CA GLU A 87 11.74 -1.92 -0.94
C GLU A 87 10.35 -1.71 -0.33
N GLU A 88 9.87 -0.46 -0.36
CA GLU A 88 8.49 -0.10 -0.04
C GLU A 88 7.89 0.64 -1.20
N ARG A 89 6.59 0.44 -1.43
CA ARG A 89 5.81 1.15 -2.44
C ARG A 89 4.48 1.56 -1.86
N TYR A 90 4.01 2.74 -2.24
CA TYR A 90 2.73 3.28 -1.80
C TYR A 90 1.72 3.27 -2.95
N LEU A 91 0.51 2.82 -2.64
CA LEU A 91 -0.58 2.74 -3.62
C LEU A 91 -1.81 3.46 -3.06
N ASP A 92 -2.57 4.06 -3.97
CA ASP A 92 -3.86 4.66 -3.60
C ASP A 92 -4.97 3.61 -3.52
N ALA A 93 -6.19 4.04 -3.25
CA ALA A 93 -7.34 3.14 -3.11
C ALA A 93 -7.66 2.38 -4.41
N ASN A 94 -7.21 2.88 -5.56
CA ASN A 94 -7.39 2.20 -6.85
C ASN A 94 -6.26 1.23 -7.17
N GLY A 95 -5.24 1.14 -6.33
CA GLY A 95 -4.08 0.30 -6.56
C GLY A 95 -3.02 0.94 -7.44
N ASP A 96 -3.12 2.23 -7.72
CA ASP A 96 -2.15 2.96 -8.53
C ASP A 96 -1.06 3.56 -7.62
N PRO A 97 0.18 3.72 -8.14
CA PRO A 97 1.23 4.37 -7.37
C PRO A 97 0.81 5.77 -6.93
N VAL A 98 1.10 6.11 -5.68
CA VAL A 98 0.81 7.43 -5.12
C VAL A 98 2.04 7.94 -4.37
N ALA A 99 2.30 9.24 -4.48
CA ALA A 99 3.36 9.89 -3.72
C ALA A 99 2.89 10.13 -2.29
N ARG A 100 3.55 9.51 -1.33
CA ARG A 100 3.26 9.72 0.09
C ARG A 100 3.53 11.17 0.46
N TYR A 101 2.50 11.86 0.93
CA TYR A 101 2.56 13.31 1.23
C TYR A 101 3.06 14.16 0.07
N GLY A 102 2.88 13.69 -1.19
CA GLY A 102 3.38 14.39 -2.36
C GLY A 102 4.89 14.34 -2.52
N ASP A 103 5.59 13.49 -1.79
CA ASP A 103 7.05 13.46 -1.70
C ASP A 103 7.66 12.34 -2.53
N ASN A 104 7.40 11.07 -2.17
CA ASN A 104 7.98 9.94 -2.89
C ASN A 104 6.97 8.80 -3.04
N TYR A 105 7.17 7.98 -4.07
CA TYR A 105 6.32 6.84 -4.39
C TYR A 105 6.77 5.55 -3.71
N GLY A 106 7.89 5.58 -3.05
CA GLY A 106 8.44 4.44 -2.35
C GLY A 106 9.86 4.69 -1.89
N LEU A 107 10.42 3.70 -1.23
CA LEU A 107 11.78 3.71 -0.70
C LEU A 107 12.47 2.40 -1.05
N SER A 108 13.77 2.45 -1.34
CA SER A 108 14.61 1.28 -1.36
C SER A 108 15.64 1.36 -0.25
N TYR A 109 16.03 0.21 0.27
CA TYR A 109 16.96 0.10 1.39
C TYR A 109 18.11 -0.80 0.97
N GLU A 110 19.34 -0.30 1.16
CA GLU A 110 20.56 -1.09 0.99
C GLU A 110 21.27 -1.14 2.34
N TYR A 111 21.63 -2.34 2.76
CA TYR A 111 22.24 -2.57 4.07
C TYR A 111 23.70 -2.99 3.88
N ASP A 112 24.60 -2.37 4.64
CA ASP A 112 25.96 -2.86 4.82
C ASP A 112 26.21 -3.12 6.32
N GLU A 113 27.46 -3.41 6.70
CA GLU A 113 27.79 -3.80 8.07
C GLU A 113 27.53 -2.70 9.11
N THR A 114 27.55 -1.45 8.69
CA THR A 114 27.51 -0.30 9.60
C THR A 114 26.47 0.76 9.24
N SER A 115 25.83 0.66 8.07
CA SER A 115 24.92 1.70 7.60
C SER A 115 23.75 1.13 6.80
N THR A 116 22.74 1.96 6.64
CA THR A 116 21.60 1.70 5.76
C THR A 116 21.46 2.89 4.81
N ILE A 117 21.45 2.60 3.52
CA ILE A 117 21.23 3.62 2.49
C ILE A 117 19.77 3.57 2.09
N ILE A 118 19.08 4.70 2.21
CA ILE A 118 17.67 4.83 1.83
C ILE A 118 17.60 5.69 0.57
N THR A 119 16.94 5.17 -0.45
CA THR A 119 16.77 5.88 -1.72
C THR A 119 15.28 6.11 -1.96
N TYR A 120 14.92 7.34 -2.30
CA TYR A 120 13.54 7.68 -2.68
C TYR A 120 13.28 7.25 -4.12
N LEU A 121 12.08 6.72 -4.35
CA LEU A 121 11.71 6.16 -5.65
C LEU A 121 10.61 7.00 -6.31
N ASP A 122 10.63 7.07 -7.64
CA ASP A 122 9.56 7.67 -8.43
C ASP A 122 8.41 6.68 -8.67
N ALA A 123 7.40 7.09 -9.43
CA ALA A 123 6.22 6.27 -9.70
C ALA A 123 6.54 4.96 -10.44
N GLU A 124 7.63 4.93 -11.20
CA GLU A 124 8.10 3.76 -11.94
C GLU A 124 9.03 2.88 -11.10
N GLY A 125 9.42 3.34 -9.91
CA GLY A 125 10.31 2.61 -9.03
C GLY A 125 11.78 2.89 -9.25
N ASN A 126 12.10 4.00 -9.88
CA ASN A 126 13.48 4.43 -10.10
C ASN A 126 13.87 5.50 -9.09
N PRO A 127 15.18 5.57 -8.73
CA PRO A 127 15.67 6.63 -7.85
C PRO A 127 15.40 8.03 -8.36
#